data_2aba5baa11391751b3d9e4cfdad1ea72
#
_entry.id   2aba5baa11391751b3d9e4cfdad1ea72
#
_cell.length_a   1.000
_cell.length_b   1.000
_cell.length_c   1.000
_cell.angle_alpha   90.00
_cell.angle_beta   90.00
_cell.angle_gamma   90.00
#
_symmetry.space_group_name_H-M   'P 1'
#
loop_
_entity.id
_entity.type
_entity.pdbx_description
1 polymer ?
#
loop_
_entity_poly.entity_id
_entity_poly.type
_entity_poly.pdbx_seq_one_letter_code
_entity_poly.pdbx_strand_id
1 'polypeptide(L)'
;MITYKTGNILHDQADAIINTVNTVGVMGKGLALQFKKAFPDNFKVYKKACDEKSVVTGQMLPVPLNSISAPFYIINFPTKAHWKGKSKLEYIEQGLESLKAEAKRLKLKSVAIPALGSGLGGLSWQAVEQLIQTSLAELPEVEWRIYPPQAAPSAAIMPNKTKKPAMTKGRAAVLGLI
;
A
#
# COMPACT_ATOMS: atom_id res chain seq x y z
N MET A 1 10.07 -3.36 -16.54
CA MET A 1 9.68 -2.06 -17.10
C MET A 1 8.92 -1.28 -16.06
N ILE A 2 9.23 -0.02 -15.89
CA ILE A 2 8.57 0.83 -14.91
C ILE A 2 7.58 1.75 -15.61
N THR A 3 6.33 1.77 -15.16
CA THR A 3 5.29 2.65 -15.68
C THR A 3 4.69 3.43 -14.51
N TYR A 4 4.20 4.63 -14.77
CA TYR A 4 3.56 5.46 -13.75
C TYR A 4 2.06 5.50 -13.97
N LYS A 5 1.31 5.36 -12.90
CA LYS A 5 -0.14 5.30 -12.92
C LYS A 5 -0.74 6.35 -11.98
N THR A 6 -1.96 6.71 -12.25
CA THR A 6 -2.77 7.55 -11.36
C THR A 6 -4.06 6.82 -11.02
N GLY A 7 -4.77 7.29 -10.03
CA GLY A 7 -6.03 6.69 -9.63
C GLY A 7 -5.90 5.80 -8.40
N ASN A 8 -6.87 4.92 -8.20
CA ASN A 8 -6.92 4.08 -7.02
C ASN A 8 -6.20 2.75 -7.26
N ILE A 9 -5.09 2.55 -6.58
CA ILE A 9 -4.28 1.35 -6.70
C ILE A 9 -5.08 0.08 -6.38
N LEU A 10 -6.11 0.18 -5.52
CA LEU A 10 -6.94 -0.99 -5.19
C LEU A 10 -7.70 -1.53 -6.38
N HIS A 11 -7.86 -0.75 -7.43
CA HIS A 11 -8.54 -1.17 -8.65
C HIS A 11 -7.57 -1.65 -9.73
N ASP A 12 -6.28 -1.67 -9.46
CA ASP A 12 -5.32 -2.14 -10.43
C ASP A 12 -5.47 -3.66 -10.63
N GLN A 13 -5.29 -4.10 -11.84
CA GLN A 13 -5.37 -5.53 -12.18
C GLN A 13 -4.00 -6.14 -12.42
N ALA A 14 -2.98 -5.62 -11.77
CA ALA A 14 -1.67 -6.26 -11.76
C ALA A 14 -1.76 -7.62 -11.05
N ASP A 15 -0.81 -8.49 -11.32
CA ASP A 15 -0.76 -9.80 -10.67
C ASP A 15 -0.69 -9.68 -9.15
N ALA A 16 -0.01 -8.66 -8.67
CA ALA A 16 0.06 -8.37 -7.24
C ALA A 16 -0.06 -6.87 -6.99
N ILE A 17 -0.66 -6.52 -5.85
CA ILE A 17 -0.75 -5.14 -5.38
C ILE A 17 -0.04 -5.05 -4.03
N ILE A 18 0.82 -4.04 -3.88
CA ILE A 18 1.56 -3.83 -2.65
C ILE A 18 0.72 -3.05 -1.65
N ASN A 19 0.67 -3.53 -0.42
CA ASN A 19 0.08 -2.83 0.71
C ASN A 19 1.18 -2.48 1.70
N THR A 20 1.32 -1.21 2.05
CA THR A 20 2.31 -0.78 3.04
C THR A 20 1.77 -1.00 4.44
N VAL A 21 2.54 -1.67 5.28
CA VAL A 21 2.11 -2.07 6.63
C VAL A 21 3.20 -1.81 7.68
N ASN A 22 2.83 -1.95 8.95
CA ASN A 22 3.76 -2.01 10.06
C ASN A 22 3.94 -3.46 10.52
N THR A 23 4.74 -3.70 11.54
CA THR A 23 5.00 -5.06 12.03
C THR A 23 4.15 -5.44 13.26
N VAL A 24 3.22 -4.58 13.67
CA VAL A 24 2.42 -4.81 14.88
C VAL A 24 0.94 -5.10 14.63
N GLY A 25 0.55 -5.23 13.39
CA GLY A 25 -0.80 -5.71 13.06
C GLY A 25 -1.88 -4.64 13.02
N VAL A 26 -1.53 -3.37 12.82
CA VAL A 26 -2.51 -2.29 12.79
C VAL A 26 -2.65 -1.73 11.38
N MET A 27 -3.85 -1.80 10.83
CA MET A 27 -4.22 -1.15 9.57
C MET A 27 -5.30 -0.10 9.87
N GLY A 28 -4.91 0.95 10.57
CA GLY A 28 -5.86 1.92 11.13
C GLY A 28 -6.07 3.20 10.33
N LYS A 29 -5.21 3.52 9.38
CA LYS A 29 -5.27 4.75 8.62
C LYS A 29 -4.80 4.56 7.19
N GLY A 30 -5.11 5.51 6.35
CA GLY A 30 -4.59 5.63 5.00
C GLY A 30 -4.84 4.41 4.13
N LEU A 31 -3.88 4.09 3.30
CA LEU A 31 -4.01 3.00 2.34
C LEU A 31 -4.22 1.65 3.03
N ALA A 32 -3.52 1.39 4.13
CA ALA A 32 -3.66 0.13 4.85
C ALA A 32 -5.09 -0.12 5.33
N LEU A 33 -5.78 0.94 5.80
CA LEU A 33 -7.18 0.81 6.18
C LEU A 33 -8.06 0.45 5.00
N GLN A 34 -7.80 1.04 3.83
CA GLN A 34 -8.53 0.71 2.61
C GLN A 34 -8.30 -0.76 2.22
N PHE A 35 -7.08 -1.25 2.34
CA PHE A 35 -6.78 -2.67 2.08
C PHE A 35 -7.48 -3.59 3.08
N LYS A 36 -7.55 -3.19 4.35
CA LYS A 36 -8.26 -3.98 5.35
C LYS A 36 -9.73 -4.14 4.99
N LYS A 37 -10.36 -3.07 4.50
CA LYS A 37 -11.76 -3.11 4.10
C LYS A 37 -11.99 -3.88 2.80
N ALA A 38 -11.09 -3.74 1.85
CA ALA A 38 -11.23 -4.38 0.53
C ALA A 38 -10.82 -5.85 0.56
N PHE A 39 -9.84 -6.20 1.38
CA PHE A 39 -9.27 -7.55 1.44
C PHE A 39 -9.19 -8.03 2.89
N PRO A 40 -10.33 -8.31 3.53
CA PRO A 40 -10.35 -8.67 4.96
C PRO A 40 -9.59 -9.97 5.27
N ASP A 41 -9.52 -10.91 4.33
CA ASP A 41 -8.77 -12.14 4.55
C ASP A 41 -7.26 -11.88 4.56
N ASN A 42 -6.78 -10.96 3.74
CA ASN A 42 -5.39 -10.52 3.80
C ASN A 42 -5.08 -9.93 5.18
N PHE A 43 -5.98 -9.12 5.73
CA PHE A 43 -5.79 -8.56 7.06
C PHE A 43 -5.67 -9.66 8.12
N LYS A 44 -6.49 -10.69 8.04
CA LYS A 44 -6.44 -11.80 9.00
C LYS A 44 -5.08 -12.51 8.97
N VAL A 45 -4.57 -12.80 7.78
CA VAL A 45 -3.28 -13.45 7.62
C VAL A 45 -2.16 -12.56 8.14
N TYR A 46 -2.18 -11.27 7.78
CA TYR A 46 -1.20 -10.30 8.22
C TYR A 46 -1.23 -10.15 9.75
N LYS A 47 -2.41 -9.99 10.34
CA LYS A 47 -2.55 -9.83 11.79
C LYS A 47 -2.01 -11.03 12.55
N LYS A 48 -2.33 -12.23 12.08
CA LYS A 48 -1.81 -13.46 12.68
C LYS A 48 -0.28 -13.51 12.59
N ALA A 49 0.28 -13.19 11.44
CA ALA A 49 1.73 -13.17 11.25
C ALA A 49 2.41 -12.14 12.16
N CYS A 50 1.78 -10.98 12.39
CA CYS A 50 2.29 -9.99 13.34
C CYS A 50 2.24 -10.51 14.78
N ASP A 51 1.15 -11.17 15.15
CA ASP A 51 1.01 -11.73 16.50
C ASP A 51 2.07 -12.83 16.75
N GLU A 52 2.43 -13.55 15.72
CA GLU A 52 3.49 -14.57 15.77
C GLU A 52 4.90 -13.96 15.61
N LYS A 53 4.99 -12.64 15.47
CA LYS A 53 6.25 -11.90 15.30
C LYS A 53 7.04 -12.32 14.07
N SER A 54 6.36 -12.79 13.04
CA SER A 54 7.00 -13.19 11.79
C SER A 54 7.05 -12.08 10.75
N VAL A 55 6.40 -10.95 10.99
CA VAL A 55 6.45 -9.81 10.08
C VAL A 55 7.62 -8.91 10.49
N VAL A 56 8.53 -8.69 9.56
CA VAL A 56 9.76 -7.93 9.81
C VAL A 56 9.89 -6.84 8.77
N THR A 57 10.35 -5.65 9.17
CA THR A 57 10.58 -4.56 8.23
C THR A 57 11.53 -5.00 7.12
N GLY A 58 11.23 -4.62 5.90
CA GLY A 58 12.06 -4.99 4.75
C GLY A 58 11.88 -6.41 4.23
N GLN A 59 10.95 -7.18 4.78
CA GLN A 59 10.64 -8.52 4.29
C GLN A 59 9.19 -8.61 3.86
N MET A 60 8.95 -9.08 2.64
CA MET A 60 7.60 -9.15 2.10
C MET A 60 6.78 -10.25 2.75
N LEU A 61 5.48 -10.02 2.86
CA LEU A 61 4.51 -11.05 3.24
C LEU A 61 3.47 -11.15 2.12
N PRO A 62 3.69 -12.02 1.13
CA PRO A 62 2.71 -12.25 0.08
C PRO A 62 1.53 -13.07 0.60
N VAL A 63 0.33 -12.69 0.24
CA VAL A 63 -0.89 -13.42 0.60
C VAL A 63 -1.69 -13.69 -0.66
N PRO A 64 -1.92 -14.95 -1.01
CA PRO A 64 -2.71 -15.28 -2.19
C PRO A 64 -4.18 -14.96 -1.96
N LEU A 65 -4.83 -14.43 -3.00
CA LEU A 65 -6.25 -14.07 -2.92
C LEU A 65 -7.19 -15.18 -3.37
N ASN A 66 -6.64 -16.29 -3.87
CA ASN A 66 -7.44 -17.39 -4.38
C ASN A 66 -8.46 -16.95 -5.44
N SER A 67 -8.06 -15.99 -6.26
CA SER A 67 -8.91 -15.42 -7.31
C SER A 67 -8.54 -16.00 -8.66
N ILE A 68 -9.55 -16.12 -9.55
CA ILE A 68 -9.29 -16.57 -10.92
C ILE A 68 -8.90 -15.41 -11.84
N SER A 69 -8.97 -14.18 -11.33
CA SER A 69 -8.57 -12.99 -12.08
C SER A 69 -7.65 -12.13 -11.20
N ALA A 70 -6.80 -11.33 -11.84
CA ALA A 70 -5.89 -10.43 -11.12
C ALA A 70 -6.66 -9.36 -10.32
N PRO A 71 -6.16 -8.96 -9.17
CA PRO A 71 -4.88 -9.39 -8.61
C PRO A 71 -4.95 -10.78 -7.98
N PHE A 72 -3.83 -11.50 -8.03
CA PHE A 72 -3.75 -12.83 -7.45
C PHE A 72 -3.12 -12.80 -6.05
N TYR A 73 -2.39 -11.74 -5.73
CA TYR A 73 -1.73 -11.58 -4.44
C TYR A 73 -1.86 -10.16 -3.93
N ILE A 74 -1.98 -10.05 -2.60
CA ILE A 74 -1.63 -8.81 -1.91
C ILE A 74 -0.28 -9.07 -1.29
N ILE A 75 0.70 -8.21 -1.57
CA ILE A 75 2.01 -8.33 -0.95
C ILE A 75 2.13 -7.24 0.11
N ASN A 76 2.16 -7.64 1.36
CA ASN A 76 2.31 -6.70 2.46
C ASN A 76 3.78 -6.33 2.59
N PHE A 77 4.07 -5.03 2.50
CA PHE A 77 5.41 -4.47 2.52
C PHE A 77 5.58 -3.71 3.85
N PRO A 78 6.26 -4.30 4.83
CA PRO A 78 6.45 -3.63 6.11
C PRO A 78 7.44 -2.47 6.00
N THR A 79 6.90 -1.26 6.01
CA THR A 79 7.68 -0.02 5.91
C THR A 79 7.93 0.63 7.26
N LYS A 80 7.29 0.13 8.32
CA LYS A 80 7.42 0.67 9.67
C LYS A 80 7.46 -0.44 10.69
N ALA A 81 8.24 -0.25 11.74
CA ALA A 81 8.23 -1.19 12.87
C ALA A 81 6.96 -1.02 13.72
N HIS A 82 6.45 0.20 13.85
CA HIS A 82 5.25 0.50 14.64
C HIS A 82 4.41 1.53 13.91
N TRP A 83 3.07 1.47 14.08
CA TRP A 83 2.16 2.38 13.38
C TRP A 83 2.36 3.86 13.76
N LYS A 84 2.88 4.14 14.95
CA LYS A 84 3.21 5.49 15.37
C LYS A 84 4.59 5.93 14.90
N GLY A 85 5.42 5.01 14.46
CA GLY A 85 6.77 5.31 14.03
C GLY A 85 6.83 5.84 12.62
N LYS A 86 8.05 6.11 12.18
CA LYS A 86 8.32 6.56 10.82
C LYS A 86 8.99 5.46 10.04
N SER A 87 8.84 5.52 8.73
CA SER A 87 9.55 4.64 7.83
C SER A 87 11.01 5.08 7.73
N LYS A 88 11.88 4.17 7.32
CA LYS A 88 13.29 4.47 7.07
C LYS A 88 13.62 4.03 5.65
N LEU A 89 14.50 4.76 4.99
CA LEU A 89 14.92 4.40 3.63
C LEU A 89 15.50 3.00 3.57
N GLU A 90 16.20 2.56 4.61
CA GLU A 90 16.78 1.22 4.65
C GLU A 90 15.69 0.14 4.61
N TYR A 91 14.49 0.41 5.19
CA TYR A 91 13.40 -0.55 5.14
C TYR A 91 12.86 -0.68 3.72
N ILE A 92 12.86 0.43 2.97
CA ILE A 92 12.43 0.43 1.57
C ILE A 92 13.47 -0.31 0.72
N GLU A 93 14.74 -0.02 0.92
CA GLU A 93 15.80 -0.65 0.17
C GLU A 93 15.80 -2.17 0.36
N GLN A 94 15.77 -2.63 1.61
CA GLN A 94 15.71 -4.04 1.93
C GLN A 94 14.43 -4.66 1.40
N GLY A 95 13.32 -3.95 1.52
CA GLY A 95 12.02 -4.41 1.05
C GLY A 95 11.98 -4.59 -0.46
N LEU A 96 12.61 -3.70 -1.22
CA LEU A 96 12.67 -3.84 -2.67
C LEU A 96 13.47 -5.08 -3.09
N GLU A 97 14.54 -5.41 -2.37
CA GLU A 97 15.27 -6.64 -2.62
C GLU A 97 14.40 -7.87 -2.35
N SER A 98 13.69 -7.86 -1.22
CA SER A 98 12.74 -8.92 -0.88
C SER A 98 11.61 -9.02 -1.93
N LEU A 99 11.10 -7.87 -2.39
CA LEU A 99 10.04 -7.83 -3.41
C LEU A 99 10.51 -8.44 -4.72
N LYS A 100 11.73 -8.14 -5.17
CA LYS A 100 12.26 -8.74 -6.39
C LYS A 100 12.35 -10.27 -6.25
N ALA A 101 12.81 -10.75 -5.11
CA ALA A 101 12.88 -12.19 -4.85
C ALA A 101 11.50 -12.85 -4.90
N GLU A 102 10.48 -12.20 -4.29
CA GLU A 102 9.11 -12.71 -4.30
C GLU A 102 8.50 -12.66 -5.70
N ALA A 103 8.77 -11.60 -6.47
CA ALA A 103 8.28 -11.48 -7.83
C ALA A 103 8.80 -12.62 -8.71
N LYS A 104 10.07 -13.00 -8.53
CA LYS A 104 10.65 -14.13 -9.24
C LYS A 104 10.04 -15.45 -8.77
N ARG A 105 9.94 -15.65 -7.47
CA ARG A 105 9.41 -16.88 -6.89
C ARG A 105 7.97 -17.13 -7.32
N LEU A 106 7.15 -16.09 -7.31
CA LEU A 106 5.74 -16.16 -7.66
C LEU A 106 5.49 -16.01 -9.16
N LYS A 107 6.55 -15.77 -9.93
CA LYS A 107 6.48 -15.57 -11.38
C LYS A 107 5.50 -14.45 -11.78
N LEU A 108 5.57 -13.36 -11.06
CA LEU A 108 4.70 -12.22 -11.30
C LEU A 108 5.12 -11.50 -12.57
N LYS A 109 4.14 -11.07 -13.37
CA LYS A 109 4.37 -10.30 -14.58
C LYS A 109 4.11 -8.81 -14.38
N SER A 110 3.30 -8.47 -13.39
CA SER A 110 2.97 -7.08 -13.09
C SER A 110 2.75 -6.89 -11.60
N VAL A 111 3.19 -5.76 -11.08
CA VAL A 111 3.06 -5.41 -9.66
C VAL A 111 2.72 -3.94 -9.54
N ALA A 112 1.65 -3.61 -8.82
CA ALA A 112 1.28 -2.24 -8.54
C ALA A 112 1.87 -1.81 -7.20
N ILE A 113 2.60 -0.70 -7.20
CA ILE A 113 3.37 -0.23 -6.05
C ILE A 113 2.92 1.18 -5.66
N PRO A 114 2.52 1.39 -4.39
CA PRO A 114 2.15 2.71 -3.91
C PRO A 114 3.40 3.52 -3.55
N ALA A 115 3.21 4.74 -3.09
CA ALA A 115 4.30 5.62 -2.66
C ALA A 115 4.89 5.14 -1.34
N LEU A 116 5.74 4.13 -1.39
CA LEU A 116 6.29 3.43 -0.24
C LEU A 116 6.88 4.38 0.80
N GLY A 117 6.34 4.35 2.02
CA GLY A 117 6.87 5.14 3.13
C GLY A 117 6.77 6.65 2.99
N SER A 118 6.18 7.15 1.89
CA SER A 118 6.16 8.58 1.62
C SER A 118 4.91 9.30 2.08
N GLY A 119 3.90 8.59 2.50
CA GLY A 119 2.69 9.19 3.08
C GLY A 119 2.86 9.35 4.58
N LEU A 120 2.16 8.55 5.36
CA LEU A 120 2.25 8.57 6.82
C LEU A 120 3.64 8.15 7.32
N GLY A 121 4.45 7.51 6.49
CA GLY A 121 5.81 7.15 6.84
C GLY A 121 6.79 8.30 6.89
N GLY A 122 6.48 9.40 6.22
CA GLY A 122 7.28 10.63 6.29
C GLY A 122 8.53 10.68 5.43
N LEU A 123 8.75 9.69 4.54
CA LEU A 123 9.93 9.71 3.67
C LEU A 123 9.72 10.65 2.47
N SER A 124 10.82 11.21 1.99
CA SER A 124 10.83 11.99 0.76
C SER A 124 10.49 11.11 -0.43
N TRP A 125 9.48 11.46 -1.20
CA TRP A 125 9.14 10.70 -2.40
C TRP A 125 10.29 10.63 -3.39
N GLN A 126 11.02 11.73 -3.56
CA GLN A 126 12.15 11.76 -4.47
C GLN A 126 13.18 10.69 -4.12
N ALA A 127 13.51 10.53 -2.85
CA ALA A 127 14.47 9.52 -2.39
C ALA A 127 13.92 8.10 -2.59
N VAL A 128 12.64 7.89 -2.28
CA VAL A 128 11.99 6.58 -2.46
C VAL A 128 11.88 6.23 -3.94
N GLU A 129 11.49 7.19 -4.76
CA GLU A 129 11.36 6.98 -6.20
C GLU A 129 12.69 6.56 -6.83
N GLN A 130 13.78 7.19 -6.40
CA GLN A 130 15.10 6.84 -6.89
C GLN A 130 15.49 5.40 -6.52
N LEU A 131 15.18 4.98 -5.30
CA LEU A 131 15.41 3.60 -4.88
C LEU A 131 14.59 2.62 -5.71
N ILE A 132 13.33 2.94 -5.95
CA ILE A 132 12.43 2.10 -6.76
C ILE A 132 13.00 1.97 -8.17
N GLN A 133 13.33 3.08 -8.81
CA GLN A 133 13.86 3.08 -10.18
C GLN A 133 15.15 2.27 -10.28
N THR A 134 16.07 2.49 -9.37
CA THR A 134 17.36 1.80 -9.40
C THR A 134 17.21 0.30 -9.13
N SER A 135 16.46 -0.05 -8.11
CA SER A 135 16.32 -1.45 -7.72
C SER A 135 15.50 -2.27 -8.72
N LEU A 136 14.35 -1.75 -9.14
CA LEU A 136 13.45 -2.52 -9.98
C LEU A 136 13.87 -2.56 -11.46
N ALA A 137 14.76 -1.68 -11.88
CA ALA A 137 15.36 -1.75 -13.21
C ALA A 137 16.12 -3.07 -13.42
N GLU A 138 16.52 -3.73 -12.35
CA GLU A 138 17.20 -5.01 -12.42
C GLU A 138 16.29 -6.16 -12.85
N LEU A 139 14.98 -5.95 -12.85
CA LEU A 139 14.00 -6.95 -13.22
C LEU A 139 13.07 -6.39 -14.31
N PRO A 140 13.61 -6.14 -15.51
CA PRO A 140 12.84 -5.47 -16.57
C PRO A 140 11.69 -6.29 -17.14
N GLU A 141 11.68 -7.61 -16.92
CA GLU A 141 10.62 -8.46 -17.42
C GLU A 141 9.33 -8.32 -16.63
N VAL A 142 9.37 -7.69 -15.46
CA VAL A 142 8.17 -7.39 -14.66
C VAL A 142 7.71 -5.97 -14.97
N GLU A 143 6.41 -5.78 -15.15
CA GLU A 143 5.84 -4.45 -15.25
C GLU A 143 5.58 -3.92 -13.85
N TRP A 144 6.35 -2.91 -13.45
CA TRP A 144 6.20 -2.25 -12.16
C TRP A 144 5.36 -1.00 -12.34
N ARG A 145 4.13 -1.01 -11.83
CA ARG A 145 3.18 0.10 -11.97
C ARG A 145 3.24 0.96 -10.73
N ILE A 146 3.89 2.10 -10.84
CA ILE A 146 4.15 2.99 -9.71
C ILE A 146 3.03 4.02 -9.57
N TYR A 147 2.48 4.12 -8.37
CA TYR A 147 1.48 5.12 -8.02
C TYR A 147 2.15 6.17 -7.13
N PRO A 148 2.61 7.30 -7.70
CA PRO A 148 3.25 8.34 -6.89
C PRO A 148 2.27 8.97 -5.90
N PRO A 149 2.76 9.71 -4.90
CA PRO A 149 1.88 10.46 -4.04
C PRO A 149 1.04 11.42 -4.85
N GLN A 150 -0.26 11.47 -4.59
CA GLN A 150 -1.14 12.39 -5.30
C GLN A 150 -1.25 13.66 -4.50
N ALA A 151 -1.37 14.80 -5.19
CA ALA A 151 -1.63 16.05 -4.53
C ALA A 151 -2.98 15.96 -3.81
N ALA A 152 -3.07 16.53 -2.62
CA ALA A 152 -4.32 16.57 -1.91
C ALA A 152 -5.36 17.33 -2.76
N PRO A 153 -6.58 16.79 -2.90
CA PRO A 153 -7.60 17.47 -3.66
C PRO A 153 -7.96 18.78 -2.98
N SER A 154 -8.40 19.75 -3.73
CA SER A 154 -8.88 20.99 -3.16
C SER A 154 -10.13 20.70 -2.32
N ALA A 155 -10.41 21.56 -1.34
CA ALA A 155 -11.60 21.38 -0.51
C ALA A 155 -12.88 21.27 -1.33
N ALA A 156 -12.94 21.91 -2.46
CA ALA A 156 -14.12 21.91 -3.30
C ALA A 156 -14.39 20.55 -3.96
N ILE A 157 -13.36 19.78 -4.23
CA ILE A 157 -13.52 18.50 -4.89
C ILE A 157 -13.20 17.32 -3.99
N MET A 158 -12.89 17.60 -2.73
CA MET A 158 -12.59 16.53 -1.80
C MET A 158 -13.86 15.76 -1.48
N PRO A 159 -13.85 14.46 -1.63
CA PRO A 159 -15.05 13.70 -1.37
C PRO A 159 -15.37 13.71 0.12
N ASN A 160 -16.61 14.03 0.41
CA ASN A 160 -17.04 14.06 1.75
C ASN A 160 -17.41 12.72 2.21
N LYS A 161 -16.48 11.93 2.46
CA LYS A 161 -16.83 10.64 2.86
C LYS A 161 -17.02 10.54 4.31
N THR A 162 -16.60 11.50 5.02
CA THR A 162 -16.93 11.53 6.34
C THR A 162 -18.30 11.98 6.34
N LYS A 163 -18.98 11.43 7.12
CA LYS A 163 -20.17 11.79 7.32
C LYS A 163 -20.10 12.99 7.89
N LYS A 164 -20.45 13.85 7.37
CA LYS A 164 -20.53 14.94 7.78
C LYS A 164 -20.91 14.89 9.00
N PRO A 165 -20.48 15.53 9.67
CA PRO A 165 -20.63 15.62 10.84
C PRO A 165 -21.78 15.29 11.23
N ALA A 166 -21.92 14.74 11.79
CA ALA A 166 -22.82 14.48 12.28
C ALA A 166 -23.56 14.70 12.14
N MET A 167 -23.59 14.47 11.89
CA MET A 167 -24.56 14.61 11.60
C MET A 167 -25.62 14.64 12.54
N THR A 168 -25.61 15.45 13.40
CA THR A 168 -26.72 15.97 14.06
C THR A 168 -27.61 16.53 13.00
N LYS A 169 -28.88 16.61 13.24
CA LYS A 169 -29.75 17.11 12.24
C LYS A 169 -29.34 18.43 11.75
N GLY A 170 -28.96 19.31 12.63
CA GLY A 170 -28.55 20.62 12.20
C GLY A 170 -27.35 20.56 11.31
N ARG A 171 -26.42 19.66 11.66
CA ARG A 171 -25.30 19.60 10.90
C ARG A 171 -25.47 18.94 9.64
N ALA A 172 -26.26 17.95 9.58
CA ALA A 172 -26.54 17.32 8.36
C ALA A 172 -27.18 18.28 7.43
N ALA A 173 -28.04 19.10 7.92
CA ALA A 173 -28.68 20.07 7.11
C ALA A 173 -27.67 21.09 6.59
N VAL A 174 -26.79 21.55 7.42
CA VAL A 174 -25.80 22.52 7.01
C VAL A 174 -24.91 21.93 5.94
N LEU A 175 -24.65 20.70 6.00
CA LEU A 175 -23.77 20.10 5.05
C LEU A 175 -24.46 19.58 3.85
N GLY A 176 -25.73 19.64 3.80
CA GLY A 176 -26.50 19.17 2.68
C GLY A 176 -26.29 17.69 2.55
N LEU A 177 -26.04 17.11 3.65
CA LEU A 177 -25.65 15.82 3.57
C LEU A 177 -26.55 14.97 3.98
N ILE A 178 -27.49 15.29 4.16
CA ILE A 178 -28.48 14.51 4.54
C ILE A 178 -29.14 14.03 3.48
#